data_db54a667959bf245d62791530e9fe14a
#
_entry.id   db54a667959bf245d62791530e9fe14a
#
_cell.length_a   1.000
_cell.length_b   1.000
_cell.length_c   1.000
_cell.angle_alpha   90.00
_cell.angle_beta   90.00
_cell.angle_gamma   90.00
#
_symmetry.space_group_name_H-M   'P 1'
#
loop_
_entity.id
_entity.type
_entity.pdbx_description
1 polymer ?
#
loop_
_entity_poly.entity_id
_entity_poly.type
_entity_poly.pdbx_seq_one_letter_code
_entity_poly.pdbx_strand_id
1 'polypeptide(L)'
;MIELNLTKNENDAIQGVKGKYYARVEYKDTITASQLAKHMSEHTTSFSRGEILGMLTDMVGCIKELALQGYVIKIDDLGLFKASVEANGLTLKSGAKISAGIGAQRKDEELTANVALQQFAASAVKIIMQASGDTSKDEMTRAASTRFTSKAKELVKSLTGNDSTDNGSDNGGSQNTGGSTGGNSGGGTGNITPGGGGDNGGGNGGGGFESEGD
;
A
#
# COMPACT_ATOMS: atom_id res chain seq x y z
N MET A 1 -4.26 -5.72 16.74
CA MET A 1 -5.46 -4.86 16.79
C MET A 1 -5.05 -3.41 16.66
N ILE A 2 -5.67 -2.68 15.74
CA ILE A 2 -5.39 -1.26 15.45
C ILE A 2 -6.33 -0.40 16.30
N GLU A 3 -5.77 0.59 17.00
CA GLU A 3 -6.55 1.54 17.78
C GLU A 3 -6.92 2.75 16.92
N LEU A 4 -8.20 3.13 16.95
CA LEU A 4 -8.74 4.22 16.17
C LEU A 4 -9.14 5.38 17.07
N ASN A 5 -8.67 6.58 16.73
CA ASN A 5 -9.14 7.84 17.28
C ASN A 5 -10.10 8.53 16.30
N LEU A 6 -10.93 9.45 16.78
CA LEU A 6 -11.86 10.23 15.97
C LEU A 6 -11.40 11.69 15.91
N THR A 7 -11.24 12.20 14.70
CA THR A 7 -10.86 13.59 14.45
C THR A 7 -11.95 14.30 13.67
N LYS A 8 -12.41 15.43 14.19
CA LYS A 8 -13.38 16.27 13.52
C LYS A 8 -12.72 17.02 12.36
N ASN A 9 -13.37 17.06 11.22
CA ASN A 9 -12.90 17.82 10.08
C ASN A 9 -13.42 19.26 10.15
N GLU A 10 -12.51 20.22 10.27
CA GLU A 10 -12.81 21.64 10.31
C GLU A 10 -12.56 22.34 8.95
N ASN A 11 -12.27 21.59 7.90
CA ASN A 11 -11.95 22.16 6.59
C ASN A 11 -13.22 22.65 5.89
N ASP A 12 -13.25 23.95 5.59
CA ASP A 12 -14.33 24.62 4.88
C ASP A 12 -14.23 24.53 3.35
N ALA A 13 -13.06 24.19 2.82
CA ALA A 13 -12.78 24.21 1.38
C ALA A 13 -13.56 23.13 0.60
N ILE A 14 -14.01 22.06 1.28
CA ILE A 14 -14.73 20.95 0.67
C ILE A 14 -16.16 20.90 1.22
N GLN A 15 -17.13 21.10 0.35
CA GLN A 15 -18.53 21.10 0.73
C GLN A 15 -18.97 19.73 1.27
N GLY A 16 -19.67 19.73 2.40
CA GLY A 16 -20.25 18.52 3.00
C GLY A 16 -19.31 17.65 3.83
N VAL A 17 -18.07 18.07 4.09
CA VAL A 17 -17.11 17.35 4.96
C VAL A 17 -16.85 18.03 6.30
N LYS A 18 -17.10 19.35 6.40
CA LYS A 18 -16.98 20.09 7.67
C LYS A 18 -17.89 19.51 8.74
N GLY A 19 -17.38 19.37 9.93
CA GLY A 19 -18.12 18.85 11.08
C GLY A 19 -18.24 17.32 11.14
N LYS A 20 -17.86 16.59 10.09
CA LYS A 20 -17.82 15.12 10.12
C LYS A 20 -16.62 14.62 10.89
N TYR A 21 -16.78 13.49 11.56
CA TYR A 21 -15.70 12.79 12.27
C TYR A 21 -15.12 11.69 11.39
N TYR A 22 -13.79 11.61 11.37
CA TYR A 22 -13.04 10.62 10.61
C TYR A 22 -12.19 9.78 11.55
N ALA A 23 -12.26 8.46 11.37
CA ALA A 23 -11.39 7.55 12.10
C ALA A 23 -9.94 7.69 11.59
N ARG A 24 -9.01 7.78 12.50
CA ARG A 24 -7.57 7.80 12.25
C ARG A 24 -6.88 6.79 13.15
N VAL A 25 -5.85 6.15 12.63
CA VAL A 25 -5.03 5.23 13.42
C VAL A 25 -4.32 6.02 14.51
N GLU A 26 -4.42 5.53 15.74
CA GLU A 26 -3.58 5.99 16.85
C GLU A 26 -2.26 5.25 16.77
N TYR A 27 -1.23 5.96 16.30
CA TYR A 27 0.11 5.39 16.17
C TYR A 27 0.75 5.26 17.54
N LYS A 28 1.38 4.11 17.76
CA LYS A 28 2.28 3.86 18.89
C LYS A 28 3.68 4.39 18.56
N ASP A 29 4.67 3.83 19.21
CA ASP A 29 6.06 4.19 18.97
C ASP A 29 6.55 3.78 17.58
N THR A 30 7.56 4.50 17.08
CA THR A 30 8.25 4.12 15.85
C THR A 30 9.25 3.01 16.14
N ILE A 31 9.12 1.90 15.43
CA ILE A 31 10.05 0.77 15.52
C ILE A 31 11.23 1.03 14.57
N THR A 32 12.44 1.04 15.12
CA THR A 32 13.68 1.17 14.35
C THR A 32 14.09 -0.15 13.69
N ALA A 33 14.97 -0.11 12.67
CA ALA A 33 15.50 -1.32 12.03
C ALA A 33 16.15 -2.27 13.05
N SER A 34 16.84 -1.75 14.05
CA SER A 34 17.47 -2.54 15.12
C SER A 34 16.44 -3.22 16.04
N GLN A 35 15.31 -2.56 16.32
CA GLN A 35 14.20 -3.14 17.08
C GLN A 35 13.44 -4.17 16.25
N LEU A 36 13.25 -3.92 14.94
CA LEU A 36 12.69 -4.89 14.01
C LEU A 36 13.56 -6.13 13.91
N ALA A 37 14.88 -5.97 13.76
CA ALA A 37 15.82 -7.09 13.74
C ALA A 37 15.80 -7.91 15.03
N LYS A 38 15.64 -7.24 16.19
CA LYS A 38 15.44 -7.94 17.47
C LYS A 38 14.14 -8.74 17.45
N HIS A 39 13.04 -8.14 17.06
CA HIS A 39 11.75 -8.83 16.96
C HIS A 39 11.82 -10.04 16.03
N MET A 40 12.44 -9.88 14.84
CA MET A 40 12.62 -10.98 13.90
C MET A 40 13.47 -12.12 14.48
N SER A 41 14.52 -11.81 15.25
CA SER A 41 15.37 -12.84 15.87
C SER A 41 14.66 -13.61 17.02
N GLU A 42 13.57 -13.08 17.54
CA GLU A 42 12.73 -13.75 18.55
C GLU A 42 11.73 -14.76 17.92
N HIS A 43 11.52 -14.70 16.60
CA HIS A 43 10.79 -15.73 15.86
C HIS A 43 11.71 -16.95 15.63
N THR A 44 11.15 -18.06 15.21
CA THR A 44 11.88 -19.30 14.96
C THR A 44 12.81 -19.14 13.74
N THR A 45 13.93 -18.41 13.90
CA THR A 45 14.97 -18.20 12.89
C THR A 45 16.33 -18.59 13.44
N SER A 46 17.21 -19.07 12.58
CA SER A 46 18.62 -19.36 12.92
C SER A 46 19.53 -18.12 12.88
N PHE A 47 19.02 -16.98 12.37
CA PHE A 47 19.82 -15.77 12.23
C PHE A 47 19.84 -14.97 13.52
N SER A 48 21.03 -14.48 13.88
CA SER A 48 21.20 -13.55 14.98
C SER A 48 20.66 -12.17 14.63
N ARG A 49 20.32 -11.36 15.65
CA ARG A 49 19.91 -9.95 15.47
C ARG A 49 20.90 -9.16 14.63
N GLY A 50 22.22 -9.39 14.80
CA GLY A 50 23.25 -8.67 14.04
C GLY A 50 23.23 -9.01 12.55
N GLU A 51 23.09 -10.29 12.21
CA GLU A 51 22.96 -10.74 10.83
C GLU A 51 21.69 -10.19 10.17
N ILE A 52 20.54 -10.23 10.85
CA ILE A 52 19.30 -9.66 10.33
C ILE A 52 19.46 -8.16 10.10
N LEU A 53 20.03 -7.42 11.03
CA LEU A 53 20.25 -5.98 10.86
C LEU A 53 21.18 -5.68 9.68
N GLY A 54 22.25 -6.47 9.51
CA GLY A 54 23.13 -6.37 8.34
C GLY A 54 22.38 -6.56 7.04
N MET A 55 21.62 -7.66 6.92
CA MET A 55 20.80 -7.94 5.73
C MET A 55 19.78 -6.83 5.42
N LEU A 56 19.10 -6.28 6.43
CA LEU A 56 18.17 -5.17 6.24
C LEU A 56 18.86 -3.90 5.73
N THR A 57 20.07 -3.63 6.24
CA THR A 57 20.86 -2.46 5.81
C THR A 57 21.31 -2.60 4.36
N ASP A 58 21.84 -3.78 4.00
CA ASP A 58 22.29 -4.08 2.65
C ASP A 58 21.13 -4.05 1.65
N MET A 59 19.98 -4.60 2.03
CA MET A 59 18.76 -4.54 1.22
C MET A 59 18.37 -3.09 0.88
N VAL A 60 18.39 -2.18 1.85
CA VAL A 60 18.08 -0.77 1.62
C VAL A 60 19.08 -0.13 0.67
N GLY A 61 20.38 -0.47 0.82
CA GLY A 61 21.45 -0.02 -0.08
C GLY A 61 21.22 -0.47 -1.52
N CYS A 62 20.95 -1.75 -1.72
CA CYS A 62 20.67 -2.33 -3.04
C CYS A 62 19.41 -1.76 -3.69
N ILE A 63 18.32 -1.59 -2.92
CA ILE A 63 17.08 -0.96 -3.43
C ILE A 63 17.37 0.46 -3.93
N LYS A 64 18.12 1.25 -3.15
CA LYS A 64 18.49 2.61 -3.55
C LYS A 64 19.32 2.60 -4.84
N GLU A 65 20.35 1.77 -4.91
CA GLU A 65 21.23 1.68 -6.07
C GLU A 65 20.46 1.32 -7.35
N LEU A 66 19.72 0.23 -7.31
CA LEU A 66 18.95 -0.26 -8.46
C LEU A 66 17.84 0.72 -8.87
N ALA A 67 17.16 1.34 -7.92
CA ALA A 67 16.14 2.35 -8.22
C ALA A 67 16.73 3.57 -8.92
N LEU A 68 17.94 4.01 -8.55
CA LEU A 68 18.64 5.11 -9.21
C LEU A 68 19.15 4.74 -10.61
N GLN A 69 19.31 3.46 -10.90
CA GLN A 69 19.59 2.95 -12.25
C GLN A 69 18.31 2.82 -13.11
N GLY A 70 17.14 3.10 -12.54
CA GLY A 70 15.86 3.07 -13.25
C GLY A 70 15.11 1.73 -13.15
N TYR A 71 15.59 0.78 -12.35
CA TYR A 71 14.88 -0.47 -12.12
C TYR A 71 13.70 -0.29 -11.17
N VAL A 72 12.68 -1.11 -11.38
CA VAL A 72 11.59 -1.33 -10.41
C VAL A 72 11.90 -2.61 -9.65
N ILE A 73 12.06 -2.50 -8.34
CA ILE A 73 12.40 -3.62 -7.48
C ILE A 73 11.12 -4.17 -6.89
N LYS A 74 10.79 -5.42 -7.16
CA LYS A 74 9.68 -6.13 -6.54
C LYS A 74 10.23 -7.02 -5.42
N ILE A 75 9.73 -6.82 -4.20
CA ILE A 75 9.89 -7.74 -3.10
C ILE A 75 8.52 -8.39 -2.89
N ASP A 76 8.45 -9.71 -3.09
CA ASP A 76 7.20 -10.44 -2.95
C ASP A 76 6.61 -10.24 -1.56
N ASP A 77 5.30 -10.11 -1.49
CA ASP A 77 4.50 -9.89 -0.28
C ASP A 77 4.78 -8.58 0.47
N LEU A 78 5.78 -7.78 0.03
CA LEU A 78 6.06 -6.47 0.60
C LEU A 78 5.66 -5.33 -0.34
N GLY A 79 6.17 -5.32 -1.58
CA GLY A 79 5.82 -4.24 -2.49
C GLY A 79 6.80 -3.99 -3.63
N LEU A 80 6.46 -2.97 -4.41
CA LEU A 80 7.27 -2.47 -5.50
C LEU A 80 7.94 -1.16 -5.09
N PHE A 81 9.24 -1.07 -5.30
CA PHE A 81 10.06 0.11 -5.03
C PHE A 81 10.54 0.67 -6.36
N LYS A 82 10.32 1.96 -6.59
CA LYS A 82 10.75 2.64 -7.81
C LYS A 82 11.18 4.07 -7.53
N ALA A 83 12.13 4.59 -8.31
CA ALA A 83 12.44 6.00 -8.29
C ALA A 83 11.30 6.81 -8.93
N SER A 84 11.08 7.99 -8.39
CA SER A 84 10.18 9.00 -8.94
C SER A 84 10.85 10.36 -8.87
N VAL A 85 10.59 11.19 -9.83
CA VAL A 85 11.08 12.56 -9.86
C VAL A 85 9.97 13.56 -9.55
N GLU A 86 10.30 14.62 -8.84
CA GLU A 86 9.47 15.80 -8.77
C GLU A 86 9.86 16.66 -9.98
N ALA A 87 8.91 16.82 -10.90
CA ALA A 87 9.17 17.51 -12.16
C ALA A 87 8.85 18.99 -12.04
N ASN A 88 9.74 19.83 -12.60
CA ASN A 88 9.45 21.21 -12.88
C ASN A 88 8.76 21.32 -14.26
N GLY A 89 7.79 22.22 -14.38
CA GLY A 89 7.24 22.56 -15.68
C GLY A 89 8.32 23.18 -16.58
N LEU A 90 8.46 22.68 -17.80
CA LEU A 90 9.42 23.18 -18.77
C LEU A 90 8.70 24.04 -19.81
N THR A 91 9.29 25.20 -20.14
CA THR A 91 8.83 26.03 -21.25
C THR A 91 9.71 25.76 -22.45
N LEU A 92 9.19 25.03 -23.43
CA LEU A 92 9.91 24.68 -24.65
C LEU A 92 9.77 25.81 -25.68
N LYS A 93 10.65 26.78 -25.60
CA LYS A 93 10.74 27.88 -26.57
C LYS A 93 12.10 27.85 -27.29
N SER A 94 12.18 28.47 -28.47
CA SER A 94 13.45 28.62 -29.18
C SER A 94 14.48 29.34 -28.28
N GLY A 95 15.69 28.79 -28.18
CA GLY A 95 16.77 29.32 -27.33
C GLY A 95 16.70 28.95 -25.85
N ALA A 96 15.68 28.20 -25.40
CA ALA A 96 15.63 27.73 -24.02
C ALA A 96 16.74 26.71 -23.72
N LYS A 97 17.46 26.88 -22.61
CA LYS A 97 18.45 25.90 -22.13
C LYS A 97 17.77 24.95 -21.17
N ILE A 98 17.69 23.68 -21.54
CA ILE A 98 17.04 22.64 -20.75
C ILE A 98 18.11 21.64 -20.30
N SER A 99 18.10 21.29 -19.02
CA SER A 99 18.97 20.30 -18.42
C SER A 99 18.14 19.12 -17.90
N ALA A 100 18.58 17.91 -18.19
CA ALA A 100 18.07 16.69 -17.56
C ALA A 100 18.55 16.51 -16.10
N GLY A 101 19.43 17.38 -15.62
CA GLY A 101 19.92 17.37 -14.26
C GLY A 101 18.83 17.73 -13.23
N ILE A 102 19.19 17.52 -11.95
CA ILE A 102 18.36 17.88 -10.80
C ILE A 102 18.77 19.26 -10.33
N GLY A 103 17.80 20.15 -10.20
CA GLY A 103 18.06 21.51 -9.70
C GLY A 103 16.78 22.28 -9.44
N ALA A 104 16.85 23.24 -8.50
CA ALA A 104 15.78 24.19 -8.29
C ALA A 104 15.73 25.16 -9.47
N GLN A 105 14.53 25.40 -10.01
CA GLN A 105 14.34 26.56 -10.87
C GLN A 105 14.56 27.81 -10.02
N ARG A 106 15.45 28.67 -10.45
CA ARG A 106 15.59 29.98 -9.82
C ARG A 106 14.30 30.75 -10.04
N LYS A 107 13.56 30.99 -8.99
CA LYS A 107 12.49 32.00 -9.00
C LYS A 107 13.14 33.33 -8.98
N ASP A 108 12.96 34.06 -10.10
CA ASP A 108 12.95 35.52 -10.18
C ASP A 108 14.04 36.29 -9.37
N GLU A 109 15.27 36.19 -9.78
CA GLU A 109 16.14 37.35 -9.76
C GLU A 109 15.98 38.00 -11.14
N GLU A 110 15.81 39.33 -11.19
CA GLU A 110 15.75 40.15 -12.39
C GLU A 110 16.86 39.73 -13.33
N LEU A 111 16.57 38.87 -14.26
CA LEU A 111 17.49 38.48 -15.31
C LEU A 111 17.40 39.55 -16.38
N THR A 112 18.41 40.40 -16.43
CA THR A 112 18.69 41.22 -17.59
C THR A 112 18.49 40.39 -18.86
N ALA A 113 17.82 40.97 -19.84
CA ALA A 113 17.14 40.31 -20.98
C ALA A 113 17.98 39.37 -21.87
N ASN A 114 19.22 39.02 -21.53
CA ASN A 114 20.15 38.26 -22.36
C ASN A 114 20.69 36.96 -21.75
N VAL A 115 20.25 36.54 -20.54
CA VAL A 115 20.66 35.25 -19.97
C VAL A 115 19.53 34.25 -20.16
N ALA A 116 19.70 33.28 -21.07
CA ALA A 116 18.77 32.20 -21.25
C ALA A 116 18.66 31.41 -19.93
N LEU A 117 17.48 31.44 -19.32
CA LEU A 117 17.16 30.69 -18.10
C LEU A 117 17.43 29.20 -18.31
N GLN A 118 18.35 28.67 -17.53
CA GLN A 118 18.55 27.24 -17.49
C GLN A 118 17.40 26.60 -16.70
N GLN A 119 16.62 25.73 -17.36
CA GLN A 119 15.52 25.01 -16.77
C GLN A 119 15.98 23.59 -16.45
N PHE A 120 15.69 23.13 -15.24
CA PHE A 120 15.92 21.74 -14.83
C PHE A 120 14.63 20.94 -14.95
N ALA A 121 14.69 19.75 -15.55
CA ALA A 121 13.53 18.89 -15.72
C ALA A 121 13.03 18.33 -14.39
N ALA A 122 13.94 18.09 -13.45
CA ALA A 122 13.61 17.54 -12.14
C ALA A 122 14.08 18.47 -11.02
N SER A 123 13.31 18.58 -9.94
CA SER A 123 13.67 19.30 -8.71
C SER A 123 14.18 18.35 -7.61
N ALA A 124 13.65 17.16 -7.55
CA ALA A 124 14.05 16.14 -6.58
C ALA A 124 13.82 14.73 -7.11
N VAL A 125 14.52 13.77 -6.51
CA VAL A 125 14.31 12.32 -6.73
C VAL A 125 13.93 11.70 -5.41
N LYS A 126 12.92 10.82 -5.42
CA LYS A 126 12.46 10.08 -4.26
C LYS A 126 12.17 8.63 -4.62
N ILE A 127 12.20 7.75 -3.62
CA ILE A 127 11.70 6.38 -3.78
C ILE A 127 10.22 6.36 -3.38
N ILE A 128 9.40 5.74 -4.22
CA ILE A 128 8.00 5.43 -3.94
C ILE A 128 7.90 3.93 -3.71
N MET A 129 7.23 3.56 -2.63
CA MET A 129 6.83 2.18 -2.34
C MET A 129 5.34 2.03 -2.62
N GLN A 130 4.98 0.98 -3.35
CA GLN A 130 3.59 0.54 -3.54
C GLN A 130 3.45 -0.84 -2.93
N ALA A 131 2.64 -0.97 -1.89
CA ALA A 131 2.38 -2.23 -1.22
C ALA A 131 1.77 -3.28 -2.17
N SER A 132 2.18 -4.54 -2.01
CA SER A 132 1.68 -5.67 -2.81
C SER A 132 1.71 -6.97 -1.98
N GLY A 133 1.03 -8.02 -2.47
CA GLY A 133 0.94 -9.27 -1.74
C GLY A 133 0.30 -9.08 -0.36
N ASP A 134 0.89 -9.62 0.68
CA ASP A 134 0.40 -9.59 2.06
C ASP A 134 0.27 -8.18 2.64
N THR A 135 1.04 -7.22 2.13
CA THR A 135 0.93 -5.80 2.52
C THR A 135 -0.06 -5.01 1.68
N SER A 136 -0.73 -5.63 0.71
CA SER A 136 -1.75 -4.97 -0.11
C SER A 136 -2.93 -4.49 0.74
N LYS A 137 -3.65 -3.48 0.22
CA LYS A 137 -4.83 -2.93 0.90
C LYS A 137 -5.85 -4.01 1.25
N ASP A 138 -6.09 -4.96 0.35
CA ASP A 138 -7.14 -5.96 0.51
C ASP A 138 -6.74 -6.99 1.57
N GLU A 139 -5.50 -7.49 1.55
CA GLU A 139 -4.98 -8.41 2.57
C GLU A 139 -4.89 -7.75 3.94
N MET A 140 -4.35 -6.53 4.00
CA MET A 140 -4.31 -5.78 5.25
C MET A 140 -5.71 -5.50 5.82
N THR A 141 -6.69 -5.22 4.97
CA THR A 141 -8.08 -5.02 5.40
C THR A 141 -8.68 -6.31 5.94
N ARG A 142 -8.38 -7.45 5.32
CA ARG A 142 -8.87 -8.78 5.75
C ARG A 142 -8.25 -9.20 7.09
N ALA A 143 -6.96 -8.94 7.28
CA ALA A 143 -6.22 -9.30 8.49
C ALA A 143 -6.44 -8.32 9.65
N ALA A 144 -6.87 -7.08 9.38
CA ALA A 144 -6.98 -6.06 10.40
C ALA A 144 -8.17 -6.28 11.34
N SER A 145 -7.92 -6.15 12.63
CA SER A 145 -8.96 -5.91 13.64
C SER A 145 -8.77 -4.52 14.24
N THR A 146 -9.86 -3.81 14.45
CA THR A 146 -9.84 -2.42 14.93
C THR A 146 -10.67 -2.24 16.19
N ARG A 147 -10.30 -1.25 17.02
CA ARG A 147 -11.11 -0.81 18.17
C ARG A 147 -10.95 0.71 18.36
N PHE A 148 -11.93 1.32 18.99
CA PHE A 148 -11.79 2.71 19.41
C PHE A 148 -10.91 2.84 20.65
N THR A 149 -10.11 3.91 20.69
CA THR A 149 -9.42 4.34 21.92
C THR A 149 -10.45 4.74 22.98
N SER A 150 -10.05 4.75 24.26
CA SER A 150 -10.93 5.23 25.35
C SER A 150 -11.44 6.64 25.08
N LYS A 151 -10.56 7.53 24.59
CA LYS A 151 -10.90 8.89 24.20
C LYS A 151 -11.95 8.97 23.08
N ALA A 152 -11.85 8.11 22.06
CA ALA A 152 -12.83 8.05 21.00
C ALA A 152 -14.19 7.52 21.49
N LYS A 153 -14.19 6.53 22.38
CA LYS A 153 -15.41 6.01 23.03
C LYS A 153 -16.13 7.08 23.85
N GLU A 154 -15.40 7.83 24.68
CA GLU A 154 -15.94 8.94 25.44
C GLU A 154 -16.55 10.02 24.53
N LEU A 155 -15.87 10.36 23.43
CA LEU A 155 -16.36 11.31 22.45
C LEU A 155 -17.69 10.83 21.83
N VAL A 156 -17.74 9.57 21.37
CA VAL A 156 -18.97 8.99 20.82
C VAL A 156 -20.08 9.04 21.86
N LYS A 157 -19.82 8.62 23.09
CA LYS A 157 -20.80 8.66 24.18
C LYS A 157 -21.33 10.07 24.45
N SER A 158 -20.44 11.07 24.44
CA SER A 158 -20.85 12.48 24.65
C SER A 158 -21.71 13.04 23.52
N LEU A 159 -21.49 12.58 22.29
CA LEU A 159 -22.20 13.09 21.11
C LEU A 159 -23.51 12.33 20.80
N THR A 160 -23.57 11.05 21.14
CA THR A 160 -24.72 10.19 20.79
C THR A 160 -25.57 9.80 22.00
N GLY A 161 -25.06 10.02 23.22
CA GLY A 161 -25.71 9.54 24.46
C GLY A 161 -25.66 8.02 24.65
N ASN A 162 -25.09 7.29 23.68
CA ASN A 162 -24.95 5.84 23.72
C ASN A 162 -23.50 5.43 24.06
N ASP A 163 -23.37 4.44 24.92
CA ASP A 163 -22.10 3.77 25.12
C ASP A 163 -21.82 2.92 23.87
N SER A 164 -20.78 3.28 23.13
CA SER A 164 -20.30 2.42 22.05
C SER A 164 -19.68 1.19 22.68
N THR A 165 -20.51 0.17 22.93
CA THR A 165 -20.01 -1.14 23.30
C THR A 165 -19.31 -1.72 22.09
N ASP A 166 -17.98 -1.59 22.11
CA ASP A 166 -17.09 -2.23 21.17
C ASP A 166 -17.07 -3.74 21.50
N ASN A 167 -18.09 -4.40 21.08
CA ASN A 167 -18.02 -5.85 20.91
C ASN A 167 -17.21 -6.07 19.64
N GLY A 168 -15.88 -6.21 19.82
CA GLY A 168 -14.98 -6.71 18.81
C GLY A 168 -15.48 -8.07 18.32
N SER A 169 -16.48 -8.03 17.45
CA SER A 169 -16.93 -9.20 16.72
C SER A 169 -15.97 -9.41 15.57
N ASP A 170 -15.13 -10.40 15.73
CA ASP A 170 -14.47 -11.04 14.61
C ASP A 170 -15.54 -11.43 13.58
N ASN A 171 -15.65 -10.68 12.52
CA ASN A 171 -15.95 -11.17 11.19
C ASN A 171 -16.34 -10.02 10.26
N GLY A 172 -15.39 -9.51 9.48
CA GLY A 172 -15.63 -8.57 8.39
C GLY A 172 -16.10 -9.28 7.12
N GLY A 173 -17.26 -9.92 7.20
CA GLY A 173 -17.97 -10.38 6.00
C GLY A 173 -18.89 -9.26 5.51
N SER A 174 -18.48 -8.52 4.51
CA SER A 174 -19.34 -7.56 3.80
C SER A 174 -20.42 -8.35 3.04
N GLN A 175 -21.57 -8.52 3.64
CA GLN A 175 -22.75 -8.93 2.89
C GLN A 175 -23.39 -7.67 2.29
N ASN A 176 -23.27 -7.57 0.98
CA ASN A 176 -24.03 -6.64 0.18
C ASN A 176 -25.49 -7.14 0.09
N THR A 177 -26.36 -6.63 0.97
CA THR A 177 -27.80 -6.86 0.85
C THR A 177 -28.42 -5.80 -0.05
N GLY A 178 -28.41 -6.08 -1.35
CA GLY A 178 -29.31 -5.42 -2.30
C GLY A 178 -30.71 -6.02 -2.11
N GLY A 179 -31.61 -5.24 -1.54
CA GLY A 179 -33.01 -5.59 -1.45
C GLY A 179 -33.67 -5.57 -2.84
N SER A 180 -34.36 -6.64 -3.15
CA SER A 180 -35.42 -6.66 -4.15
C SER A 180 -36.59 -7.50 -3.63
N THR A 181 -37.69 -6.81 -3.38
CA THR A 181 -38.99 -7.36 -3.13
C THR A 181 -39.57 -7.98 -4.41
N GLY A 182 -40.11 -9.19 -4.29
CA GLY A 182 -40.95 -9.77 -5.34
C GLY A 182 -41.29 -11.22 -5.03
N GLY A 183 -42.52 -11.45 -4.53
CA GLY A 183 -43.04 -12.77 -4.24
C GLY A 183 -43.39 -13.56 -5.51
N ASN A 184 -43.43 -14.81 -5.44
CA ASN A 184 -44.60 -15.67 -5.68
C ASN A 184 -44.31 -17.15 -5.47
N SER A 185 -45.30 -17.84 -4.96
CA SER A 185 -45.44 -19.24 -4.68
C SER A 185 -45.31 -20.18 -5.89
N GLY A 186 -44.92 -21.45 -5.63
CA GLY A 186 -45.17 -22.55 -6.54
C GLY A 186 -44.27 -23.76 -6.27
N GLY A 187 -44.88 -24.82 -5.75
CA GLY A 187 -44.25 -26.09 -5.37
C GLY A 187 -43.79 -26.95 -6.55
N GLY A 188 -43.05 -27.99 -6.19
CA GLY A 188 -42.68 -29.06 -7.12
C GLY A 188 -41.55 -29.95 -6.61
N THR A 189 -41.96 -31.05 -6.03
CA THR A 189 -41.16 -32.24 -5.69
C THR A 189 -40.43 -32.82 -6.88
N GLY A 190 -39.17 -33.27 -6.70
CA GLY A 190 -38.45 -34.05 -7.70
C GLY A 190 -37.09 -34.56 -7.23
N ASN A 191 -37.13 -35.71 -6.59
CA ASN A 191 -35.99 -36.54 -6.24
C ASN A 191 -35.40 -37.18 -7.47
N ILE A 192 -34.07 -37.20 -7.68
CA ILE A 192 -33.31 -38.30 -8.34
C ILE A 192 -31.80 -38.14 -8.03
N THR A 193 -31.25 -39.19 -7.47
CA THR A 193 -29.84 -39.62 -7.39
C THR A 193 -29.58 -40.68 -8.49
N PRO A 194 -28.38 -41.29 -8.61
CA PRO A 194 -27.08 -40.81 -9.11
C PRO A 194 -26.54 -41.72 -10.26
N GLY A 195 -25.43 -41.39 -10.82
CA GLY A 195 -24.64 -42.28 -11.70
C GLY A 195 -23.63 -41.45 -12.42
N GLY A 196 -22.37 -41.68 -12.49
CA GLY A 196 -21.60 -42.86 -12.61
C GLY A 196 -20.67 -42.70 -13.80
N GLY A 197 -19.35 -42.77 -13.55
CA GLY A 197 -18.37 -43.38 -14.44
C GLY A 197 -17.78 -42.60 -15.63
N GLY A 198 -16.47 -42.69 -15.75
CA GLY A 198 -15.82 -42.57 -17.04
C GLY A 198 -14.37 -42.07 -16.97
N ASP A 199 -13.42 -42.99 -16.84
CA ASP A 199 -12.00 -42.89 -17.13
C ASP A 199 -11.70 -42.47 -18.57
N ASN A 200 -10.56 -41.81 -18.78
CA ASN A 200 -9.55 -42.03 -19.83
C ASN A 200 -8.59 -40.82 -19.82
N GLY A 201 -7.28 -40.91 -19.67
CA GLY A 201 -6.37 -41.88 -20.28
C GLY A 201 -5.51 -41.18 -21.34
N GLY A 202 -4.18 -41.15 -21.13
CA GLY A 202 -3.20 -40.86 -22.16
C GLY A 202 -2.71 -39.41 -22.24
N GLY A 203 -1.43 -39.04 -22.19
CA GLY A 203 -0.23 -39.77 -22.49
C GLY A 203 0.79 -38.81 -23.11
N ASN A 204 2.01 -38.85 -22.58
CA ASN A 204 3.26 -38.81 -23.33
C ASN A 204 3.82 -37.52 -23.95
N GLY A 205 5.15 -37.33 -23.75
CA GLY A 205 6.11 -36.58 -24.57
C GLY A 205 6.81 -35.46 -23.77
N GLY A 206 7.98 -35.56 -23.19
CA GLY A 206 9.19 -36.13 -23.72
C GLY A 206 9.94 -35.08 -24.57
N GLY A 207 10.95 -34.38 -23.96
CA GLY A 207 11.80 -33.49 -24.70
C GLY A 207 12.84 -32.84 -23.81
N GLY A 208 13.92 -33.56 -23.49
CA GLY A 208 15.11 -33.02 -22.91
C GLY A 208 15.86 -32.16 -23.95
N PHE A 209 16.56 -31.13 -23.46
CA PHE A 209 17.63 -30.50 -24.19
C PHE A 209 18.87 -30.49 -23.31
N GLU A 210 19.85 -31.24 -23.80
CA GLU A 210 21.19 -31.32 -23.26
C GLU A 210 21.99 -30.06 -23.58
N SER A 211 22.95 -29.82 -22.70
CA SER A 211 24.04 -28.85 -22.78
C SER A 211 25.03 -29.16 -23.89
N GLU A 212 25.73 -28.14 -24.35
CA GLU A 212 27.17 -28.06 -24.69
C GLU A 212 27.39 -26.56 -24.96
N GLY A 213 28.33 -25.82 -24.39
CA GLY A 213 29.79 -26.08 -24.25
C GLY A 213 30.53 -25.26 -25.30
N ASP A 214 31.02 -24.10 -24.93
CA ASP A 214 32.36 -23.54 -25.17
C ASP A 214 32.44 -22.13 -24.57
#